data_8c14a2f2cf8076dea8ee79e012deb88e
#
_entry.id   8c14a2f2cf8076dea8ee79e012deb88e
#
_cell.length_a   1.000
_cell.length_b   1.000
_cell.length_c   1.000
_cell.angle_alpha   90.00
_cell.angle_beta   90.00
_cell.angle_gamma   90.00
#
_symmetry.space_group_name_H-M   'P 1'
#
loop_
_entity.id
_entity.type
_entity.pdbx_description
1 polymer ?
#
loop_
_entity_poly.entity_id
_entity_poly.type
_entity_poly.pdbx_seq_one_letter_code
_entity_poly.pdbx_strand_id
1 'polypeptide(L)'
;MKKLSVWFLVLLLTTSACLPITGIAAEVFVYSVNHIRTLAASCAACHGSNGNAIAGNAKLAGINPAYFTKQMLAFKDGSLPATVMHHHAKGLNVDEINQLAIYFSQQKPVASQALKSQTLSPSHESP
;
A
#
# COMPACT_ATOMS: atom_id res chain seq x y z
N MET A 1 -10.25 63.31 30.11
CA MET A 1 -9.32 62.79 29.07
C MET A 1 -8.72 61.45 29.50
N LYS A 2 -9.53 60.47 29.91
CA LYS A 2 -9.04 59.13 30.33
C LYS A 2 -9.88 57.96 29.75
N LYS A 3 -10.80 58.21 28.84
CA LYS A 3 -11.70 57.17 28.30
C LYS A 3 -11.34 56.70 26.88
N LEU A 4 -10.39 57.33 26.19
CA LEU A 4 -9.96 56.89 24.86
C LEU A 4 -8.92 55.78 24.88
N SER A 5 -8.19 55.59 25.97
CA SER A 5 -7.09 54.63 26.06
C SER A 5 -7.56 53.18 26.24
N VAL A 6 -8.74 52.94 26.76
CA VAL A 6 -9.28 51.60 27.04
C VAL A 6 -9.83 50.94 25.76
N TRP A 7 -10.37 51.75 24.83
CA TRP A 7 -10.91 51.25 23.57
C TRP A 7 -9.81 50.81 22.57
N PHE A 8 -8.64 51.45 22.63
CA PHE A 8 -7.49 51.04 21.81
C PHE A 8 -6.86 49.73 22.30
N LEU A 9 -6.92 49.45 23.61
CA LEU A 9 -6.41 48.19 24.16
C LEU A 9 -7.32 46.98 23.87
N VAL A 10 -8.64 47.20 23.74
CA VAL A 10 -9.60 46.13 23.42
C VAL A 10 -9.56 45.75 21.94
N LEU A 11 -9.18 46.71 21.05
CA LEU A 11 -9.10 46.45 19.61
C LEU A 11 -7.87 45.62 19.18
N LEU A 12 -6.84 45.55 20.04
CA LEU A 12 -5.58 44.82 19.77
C LEU A 12 -5.60 43.35 20.18
N LEU A 13 -6.66 42.89 20.86
CA LEU A 13 -6.75 41.53 21.41
C LEU A 13 -7.62 40.56 20.58
N THR A 14 -8.19 41.00 19.43
CA THR A 14 -9.08 40.17 18.62
C THR A 14 -8.50 39.65 17.33
N THR A 15 -7.21 39.81 17.06
CA THR A 15 -6.56 39.10 15.96
C THR A 15 -6.08 37.73 16.44
N SER A 16 -7.02 36.89 16.85
CA SER A 16 -6.77 35.46 16.97
C SER A 16 -6.50 34.93 15.57
N ALA A 17 -5.23 34.78 15.24
CA ALA A 17 -4.77 34.19 14.01
C ALA A 17 -5.28 32.75 13.92
N CYS A 18 -6.39 32.57 13.22
CA CYS A 18 -6.86 31.28 12.77
C CYS A 18 -5.86 30.79 11.72
N LEU A 19 -4.77 30.16 12.15
CA LEU A 19 -3.81 29.52 11.26
C LEU A 19 -4.52 28.31 10.63
N PRO A 20 -4.61 28.22 9.30
CA PRO A 20 -5.20 27.05 8.65
C PRO A 20 -4.30 25.82 8.91
N ILE A 21 -4.84 24.83 9.62
CA ILE A 21 -4.21 23.53 9.87
C ILE A 21 -4.35 22.68 8.59
N THR A 22 -3.99 23.22 7.44
CA THR A 22 -4.12 22.50 6.14
C THR A 22 -2.90 21.63 5.81
N GLY A 23 -1.75 21.85 6.48
CA GLY A 23 -0.51 21.14 6.16
C GLY A 23 -0.45 19.71 6.71
N ILE A 24 -1.02 19.45 7.89
CA ILE A 24 -0.85 18.16 8.60
C ILE A 24 -1.61 17.02 7.91
N ALA A 25 -2.81 17.30 7.39
CA ALA A 25 -3.61 16.26 6.73
C ALA A 25 -3.00 15.82 5.39
N ALA A 26 -2.37 16.74 4.64
CA ALA A 26 -1.70 16.41 3.38
C ALA A 26 -0.42 15.59 3.60
N GLU A 27 0.38 15.91 4.62
CA GLU A 27 1.58 15.15 4.94
C GLU A 27 1.25 13.74 5.46
N VAL A 28 0.24 13.59 6.30
CA VAL A 28 -0.23 12.29 6.79
C VAL A 28 -0.76 11.43 5.64
N PHE A 29 -1.48 12.03 4.67
CA PHE A 29 -1.97 11.31 3.51
C PHE A 29 -0.82 10.84 2.61
N VAL A 30 0.14 11.70 2.29
CA VAL A 30 1.32 11.35 1.46
C VAL A 30 2.16 10.29 2.15
N TYR A 31 2.38 10.39 3.46
CA TYR A 31 3.11 9.38 4.22
C TYR A 31 2.39 8.02 4.18
N SER A 32 1.08 7.97 4.37
CA SER A 32 0.32 6.72 4.34
C SER A 32 0.37 6.04 2.96
N VAL A 33 0.27 6.80 1.86
CA VAL A 33 0.38 6.27 0.49
C VAL A 33 1.77 5.68 0.22
N ASN A 34 2.82 6.37 0.60
CA ASN A 34 4.19 5.89 0.45
C ASN A 34 4.46 4.66 1.32
N HIS A 35 3.92 4.63 2.54
CA HIS A 35 4.02 3.47 3.42
C HIS A 35 3.39 2.23 2.78
N ILE A 36 2.16 2.33 2.27
CA ILE A 36 1.48 1.19 1.62
C ILE A 36 2.19 0.75 0.34
N ARG A 37 2.73 1.68 -0.45
CA ARG A 37 3.57 1.34 -1.61
C ARG A 37 4.83 0.58 -1.21
N THR A 38 5.46 0.95 -0.12
CA THR A 38 6.65 0.25 0.41
C THR A 38 6.28 -1.15 0.87
N LEU A 39 5.17 -1.32 1.59
CA LEU A 39 4.67 -2.64 1.97
C LEU A 39 4.33 -3.49 0.75
N ALA A 40 3.63 -2.93 -0.25
CA ALA A 40 3.28 -3.62 -1.49
C ALA A 40 4.53 -4.02 -2.30
N ALA A 41 5.61 -3.24 -2.24
CA ALA A 41 6.88 -3.58 -2.89
C ALA A 41 7.50 -4.84 -2.28
N SER A 42 7.36 -5.08 -0.99
CA SER A 42 7.83 -6.32 -0.37
C SER A 42 7.08 -7.56 -0.86
N CYS A 43 5.81 -7.42 -1.21
CA CYS A 43 4.99 -8.49 -1.79
C CYS A 43 5.41 -8.84 -3.23
N ALA A 44 6.00 -7.87 -3.94
CA ALA A 44 6.37 -8.02 -5.35
C ALA A 44 7.43 -9.11 -5.60
N ALA A 45 8.27 -9.42 -4.60
CA ALA A 45 9.30 -10.47 -4.70
C ALA A 45 8.70 -11.84 -5.10
N CYS A 46 7.51 -12.15 -4.62
CA CYS A 46 6.82 -13.40 -4.91
C CYS A 46 5.60 -13.21 -5.80
N HIS A 47 4.85 -12.12 -5.60
CA HIS A 47 3.59 -11.86 -6.29
C HIS A 47 3.74 -10.99 -7.56
N GLY A 48 4.98 -10.66 -7.94
CA GLY A 48 5.27 -9.87 -9.13
C GLY A 48 4.95 -8.38 -8.97
N SER A 49 5.49 -7.57 -9.86
CA SER A 49 5.27 -6.12 -9.85
C SER A 49 3.78 -5.80 -9.87
N ASN A 50 3.35 -4.95 -8.94
CA ASN A 50 1.95 -4.59 -8.77
C ASN A 50 0.99 -5.81 -8.59
N GLY A 51 1.51 -6.91 -8.05
CA GLY A 51 0.72 -8.12 -7.83
C GLY A 51 0.47 -8.97 -9.08
N ASN A 52 1.23 -8.76 -10.16
CA ASN A 52 1.13 -9.54 -11.40
C ASN A 52 2.11 -10.72 -11.40
N ALA A 53 1.82 -11.73 -10.60
CA ALA A 53 2.62 -12.95 -10.54
C ALA A 53 2.71 -13.64 -11.92
N ILE A 54 3.91 -14.10 -12.29
CA ILE A 54 4.17 -14.74 -13.57
C ILE A 54 3.94 -16.24 -13.50
N ALA A 55 4.30 -16.90 -12.39
CA ALA A 55 4.16 -18.35 -12.23
C ALA A 55 3.97 -18.75 -10.76
N GLY A 56 3.12 -19.74 -10.52
CA GLY A 56 2.99 -20.47 -9.25
C GLY A 56 2.39 -19.71 -8.07
N ASN A 57 2.62 -18.41 -7.96
CA ASN A 57 2.11 -17.58 -6.87
C ASN A 57 0.75 -16.94 -7.23
N ALA A 58 -0.05 -16.64 -6.20
CA ALA A 58 -1.33 -16.00 -6.40
C ALA A 58 -1.18 -14.61 -7.02
N LYS A 59 -2.00 -14.27 -8.01
CA LYS A 59 -2.11 -12.92 -8.55
C LYS A 59 -2.87 -12.05 -7.57
N LEU A 60 -2.33 -10.89 -7.27
CA LEU A 60 -2.94 -9.88 -6.40
C LEU A 60 -3.56 -8.72 -7.18
N ALA A 61 -3.07 -8.46 -8.39
CA ALA A 61 -3.61 -7.40 -9.25
C ALA A 61 -5.09 -7.65 -9.57
N GLY A 62 -5.94 -6.66 -9.27
CA GLY A 62 -7.39 -6.73 -9.47
C GLY A 62 -8.13 -7.65 -8.50
N ILE A 63 -7.48 -8.08 -7.41
CA ILE A 63 -8.09 -8.96 -6.41
C ILE A 63 -9.26 -8.28 -5.70
N ASN A 64 -10.28 -9.06 -5.35
CA ASN A 64 -11.37 -8.53 -4.51
C ASN A 64 -10.83 -8.15 -3.12
N PRO A 65 -11.06 -6.90 -2.63
CA PRO A 65 -10.50 -6.44 -1.36
C PRO A 65 -10.93 -7.29 -0.16
N ALA A 66 -12.22 -7.65 -0.09
CA ALA A 66 -12.74 -8.43 1.03
C ALA A 66 -12.12 -9.84 1.05
N TYR A 67 -11.92 -10.43 -0.13
CA TYR A 67 -11.23 -11.72 -0.24
C TYR A 67 -9.78 -11.62 0.21
N PHE A 68 -9.03 -10.60 -0.25
CA PHE A 68 -7.65 -10.36 0.17
C PHE A 68 -7.54 -10.21 1.69
N THR A 69 -8.37 -9.33 2.28
CA THR A 69 -8.37 -9.10 3.74
C THR A 69 -8.65 -10.40 4.50
N LYS A 70 -9.67 -11.16 4.08
CA LYS A 70 -10.01 -12.44 4.70
C LYS A 70 -8.82 -13.42 4.68
N GLN A 71 -8.16 -13.58 3.52
CA GLN A 71 -7.01 -14.47 3.38
C GLN A 71 -5.84 -14.04 4.27
N MET A 72 -5.52 -12.73 4.28
CA MET A 72 -4.42 -12.20 5.08
C MET A 72 -4.66 -12.33 6.58
N LEU A 73 -5.89 -12.12 7.04
CA LEU A 73 -6.25 -12.34 8.44
C LEU A 73 -6.15 -13.82 8.82
N ALA A 74 -6.59 -14.73 7.95
CA ALA A 74 -6.49 -16.17 8.17
C ALA A 74 -5.02 -16.68 8.16
N PHE A 75 -4.13 -16.07 7.37
CA PHE A 75 -2.69 -16.32 7.50
C PHE A 75 -2.13 -15.75 8.80
N LYS A 76 -2.60 -14.57 9.22
CA LYS A 76 -2.12 -13.89 10.43
C LYS A 76 -2.47 -14.68 11.71
N ASP A 77 -3.67 -15.21 11.81
CA ASP A 77 -4.14 -16.00 12.95
C ASP A 77 -3.75 -17.49 12.87
N GLY A 78 -3.27 -17.95 11.69
CA GLY A 78 -2.83 -19.32 11.47
C GLY A 78 -3.95 -20.30 11.09
N SER A 79 -5.19 -19.85 10.90
CA SER A 79 -6.31 -20.69 10.48
C SER A 79 -6.19 -21.17 9.03
N LEU A 80 -5.44 -20.46 8.19
CA LEU A 80 -5.14 -20.87 6.83
C LEU A 80 -3.69 -21.37 6.72
N PRO A 81 -3.45 -22.64 6.38
CA PRO A 81 -2.10 -23.17 6.22
C PRO A 81 -1.30 -22.44 5.12
N ALA A 82 -0.05 -22.09 5.42
CA ALA A 82 0.88 -21.51 4.48
C ALA A 82 2.33 -21.78 4.90
N THR A 83 3.29 -21.59 3.99
CA THR A 83 4.72 -21.70 4.30
C THR A 83 5.31 -20.36 4.74
N VAL A 84 5.19 -19.31 3.94
CA VAL A 84 5.79 -17.98 4.20
C VAL A 84 4.77 -16.90 4.53
N MET A 85 3.51 -17.03 4.05
CA MET A 85 2.49 -15.99 4.22
C MET A 85 2.13 -15.73 5.68
N HIS A 86 2.28 -16.70 6.57
CA HIS A 86 2.12 -16.50 8.02
C HIS A 86 3.09 -15.43 8.56
N HIS A 87 4.34 -15.45 8.12
CA HIS A 87 5.34 -14.49 8.59
C HIS A 87 5.03 -13.09 8.07
N HIS A 88 4.71 -12.97 6.77
CA HIS A 88 4.32 -11.68 6.19
C HIS A 88 3.06 -11.12 6.84
N ALA A 89 2.02 -11.92 7.00
CA ALA A 89 0.76 -11.47 7.57
C ALA A 89 0.88 -11.06 9.05
N LYS A 90 1.69 -11.77 9.84
CA LYS A 90 1.93 -11.44 11.25
C LYS A 90 2.62 -10.10 11.44
N GLY A 91 3.47 -9.69 10.51
CA GLY A 91 4.18 -8.40 10.53
C GLY A 91 3.29 -7.19 10.22
N LEU A 92 2.08 -7.39 9.68
CA LEU A 92 1.16 -6.32 9.29
C LEU A 92 0.08 -6.11 10.37
N ASN A 93 -0.34 -4.88 10.60
CA ASN A 93 -1.55 -4.60 11.34
C ASN A 93 -2.79 -4.69 10.44
N VAL A 94 -4.00 -4.62 11.03
CA VAL A 94 -5.25 -4.80 10.29
C VAL A 94 -5.48 -3.67 9.28
N ASP A 95 -5.11 -2.45 9.62
CA ASP A 95 -5.27 -1.30 8.73
C ASP A 95 -4.33 -1.40 7.52
N GLU A 96 -3.11 -1.85 7.71
CA GLU A 96 -2.16 -2.12 6.62
C GLU A 96 -2.69 -3.21 5.68
N ILE A 97 -3.27 -4.28 6.22
CA ILE A 97 -3.90 -5.34 5.42
C ILE A 97 -5.06 -4.76 4.59
N ASN A 98 -5.92 -3.94 5.18
CA ASN A 98 -7.04 -3.32 4.48
C ASN A 98 -6.57 -2.36 3.39
N GLN A 99 -5.55 -1.55 3.66
CA GLN A 99 -4.99 -0.63 2.67
C GLN A 99 -4.26 -1.36 1.54
N LEU A 100 -3.56 -2.45 1.83
CA LEU A 100 -2.98 -3.32 0.80
C LEU A 100 -4.07 -3.99 -0.06
N ALA A 101 -5.20 -4.38 0.52
CA ALA A 101 -6.35 -4.89 -0.21
C ALA A 101 -6.87 -3.88 -1.24
N ILE A 102 -7.02 -2.62 -0.82
CA ILE A 102 -7.40 -1.51 -1.71
C ILE A 102 -6.34 -1.29 -2.79
N TYR A 103 -5.07 -1.24 -2.40
CA TYR A 103 -3.95 -1.03 -3.33
C TYR A 103 -3.94 -2.09 -4.44
N PHE A 104 -3.98 -3.38 -4.10
CA PHE A 104 -3.93 -4.45 -5.09
C PHE A 104 -5.19 -4.57 -5.93
N SER A 105 -6.36 -4.23 -5.40
CA SER A 105 -7.62 -4.21 -6.17
C SER A 105 -7.60 -3.19 -7.31
N GLN A 106 -6.86 -2.11 -7.16
CA GLN A 106 -6.71 -1.05 -8.16
C GLN A 106 -5.61 -1.35 -9.20
N GLN A 107 -4.81 -2.39 -8.99
CA GLN A 107 -3.79 -2.75 -9.96
C GLN A 107 -4.41 -3.45 -11.17
N LYS A 108 -3.93 -3.11 -12.37
CA LYS A 108 -4.39 -3.75 -13.60
C LYS A 108 -3.79 -5.16 -13.72
N PRO A 109 -4.62 -6.21 -13.84
CA PRO A 109 -4.12 -7.52 -14.17
C PRO A 109 -3.47 -7.52 -15.56
N VAL A 110 -2.23 -8.03 -15.64
CA VAL A 110 -1.55 -8.27 -16.92
C VAL A 110 -1.82 -9.71 -17.32
N ALA A 111 -2.19 -9.93 -18.60
CA ALA A 111 -2.32 -11.27 -19.13
C ALA A 111 -0.97 -11.99 -19.01
N SER A 112 -0.98 -13.18 -18.40
CA SER A 112 0.21 -14.03 -18.35
C SER A 112 0.58 -14.41 -19.78
N GLN A 113 1.65 -13.83 -20.30
CA GLN A 113 2.25 -14.37 -21.52
C GLN A 113 2.91 -15.68 -21.11
N ALA A 114 2.36 -16.79 -21.60
CA ALA A 114 3.05 -18.06 -21.51
C ALA A 114 4.44 -17.86 -22.14
N LEU A 115 5.49 -18.09 -21.34
CA LEU A 115 6.86 -18.09 -21.88
C LEU A 115 6.86 -19.08 -23.04
N LYS A 116 7.09 -18.59 -24.25
CA LYS A 116 7.31 -19.48 -25.40
C LYS A 116 8.48 -20.37 -25.00
N SER A 117 8.25 -21.69 -25.04
CA SER A 117 9.30 -22.67 -24.82
C SER A 117 10.46 -22.31 -25.76
N GLN A 118 11.58 -21.90 -25.19
CA GLN A 118 12.81 -21.78 -25.99
C GLN A 118 13.26 -23.20 -26.29
N THR A 119 12.99 -23.67 -27.49
CA THR A 119 13.67 -24.82 -28.02
C THR A 119 15.15 -24.45 -28.13
N LEU A 120 15.97 -25.00 -27.25
CA LEU A 120 17.41 -24.92 -27.41
C LEU A 120 17.72 -25.59 -28.77
N SER A 121 18.09 -24.78 -29.75
CA SER A 121 18.60 -25.29 -31.02
C SER A 121 19.91 -26.04 -30.72
N PRO A 122 20.04 -27.31 -31.08
CA PRO A 122 21.29 -28.03 -30.91
C PRO A 122 22.27 -27.53 -31.97
N SER A 123 22.97 -26.47 -31.71
CA SER A 123 24.00 -25.95 -32.57
C SER A 123 25.24 -25.60 -31.73
N HIS A 124 25.95 -26.60 -31.36
CA HIS A 124 27.41 -26.57 -31.29
C HIS A 124 27.96 -28.00 -31.37
N GLU A 125 27.88 -28.56 -32.56
CA GLU A 125 28.79 -29.62 -32.95
C GLU A 125 30.07 -28.91 -33.36
N SER A 126 31.09 -28.99 -32.49
CA SER A 126 32.44 -28.50 -32.77
C SER A 126 33.16 -29.56 -33.60
N PRO A 127 34.03 -29.17 -34.59
CA PRO A 127 34.79 -30.05 -35.44
C PRO A 127 35.87 -30.81 -34.66
#